data_ebfa98f237bb90fa2e33ddfa87d80c9f
#
_entry.id   ebfa98f237bb90fa2e33ddfa87d80c9f
#
_cell.length_a   1.000
_cell.length_b   1.000
_cell.length_c   1.000
_cell.angle_alpha   90.00
_cell.angle_beta   90.00
_cell.angle_gamma   90.00
#
_symmetry.space_group_name_H-M   'P 1'
#
loop_
_entity.id
_entity.type
_entity.pdbx_description
1 polymer ?
#
loop_
_entity_poly.entity_id
_entity_poly.type
_entity_poly.pdbx_seq_one_letter_code
_entity_poly.pdbx_strand_id
1 'polypeptide(L)'
;MAYSDEVIAAAKSLYLKRHTPKEIQKKLGLNSPRIVYYWATKFEWYTQLNTEGVEDVIARRLAVLAERDHKTQEEHDELDRLIGHHVKLMSVRNKHTERMAEIERMGADIPRSGRYGKEERGEKDADKKERRRKANDVSGLTAESFEPFTKKLFAYQLHLRENKFRRVRNLLKSRQIGATYYFAFEAFEDAVLTGDTQIFLSASKRQAEVFRTYIVKIAQTEFGIPIKGNPVKLSNLAELYFLATNSNTAQSNSGHLYIDEYLWIPGFRRLNEVASGMATHSHWRITYFSTPSTKTHQGYPFWSGDEWRKGDPKRKGVEFPSFDELRDGGRECPDGQWRYVVTLEDAIAGGFNLADINELRERYNETAFNMLFMCVFVDDKESVFKFDDLVRCGVDVSTWEDFHPEDAMPFGNREVWGGFDPARSGDNATFVVLAPPLVAAERFRVLEKHHWRSMSFQFMAERIRSIKARYNMTFIGIDVTGLGYGVFELVQGFARRETVAIHYSVESKNRLVMKMLDLIYANRIEWDEEATDIPASFLAIRQESTNSGNKVTFTAERSEETGHADIFFAIAHAASNEPLNYKHKRKSTWILSDE
;
A
#
# COMPACT_ATOMS: atom_id res chain seq x y z
N MET A 1 43.49 30.53 -31.70
CA MET A 1 44.53 29.47 -31.74
C MET A 1 43.79 28.15 -31.64
N ALA A 2 44.06 27.24 -32.57
CA ALA A 2 43.55 25.87 -32.49
C ALA A 2 44.40 25.10 -31.46
N TYR A 3 43.75 24.38 -30.56
CA TYR A 3 44.45 23.50 -29.61
C TYR A 3 44.96 22.27 -30.36
N SER A 4 46.11 21.72 -29.94
CA SER A 4 46.66 20.49 -30.54
C SER A 4 45.79 19.27 -30.25
N ASP A 5 45.87 18.27 -31.12
CA ASP A 5 45.13 16.99 -30.95
C ASP A 5 45.49 16.28 -29.64
N GLU A 6 46.70 16.45 -29.13
CA GLU A 6 47.14 15.95 -27.85
C GLU A 6 46.37 16.56 -26.66
N VAL A 7 46.13 17.87 -26.72
CA VAL A 7 45.34 18.60 -25.68
C VAL A 7 43.86 18.14 -25.74
N ILE A 8 43.33 17.92 -26.93
CA ILE A 8 41.96 17.42 -27.11
C ILE A 8 41.87 15.97 -26.58
N ALA A 9 42.86 15.11 -26.85
CA ALA A 9 42.90 13.76 -26.34
C ALA A 9 43.04 13.70 -24.81
N ALA A 10 43.86 14.56 -24.22
CA ALA A 10 43.97 14.71 -22.77
C ALA A 10 42.65 15.20 -22.13
N ALA A 11 42.00 16.16 -22.76
CA ALA A 11 40.70 16.65 -22.32
C ALA A 11 39.63 15.53 -22.39
N LYS A 12 39.61 14.73 -23.47
CA LYS A 12 38.76 13.56 -23.61
C LYS A 12 38.97 12.54 -22.48
N SER A 13 40.23 12.20 -22.20
CA SER A 13 40.59 11.26 -21.13
C SER A 13 40.08 11.73 -19.77
N LEU A 14 40.24 13.00 -19.45
CA LEU A 14 39.72 13.61 -18.21
C LEU A 14 38.18 13.65 -18.19
N TYR A 15 37.56 13.93 -19.34
CA TYR A 15 36.10 13.96 -19.46
C TYR A 15 35.50 12.57 -19.26
N LEU A 16 36.09 11.53 -19.83
CA LEU A 16 35.68 10.14 -19.63
C LEU A 16 35.90 9.65 -18.18
N LYS A 17 36.89 10.24 -17.47
CA LYS A 17 37.09 10.06 -16.03
C LYS A 17 36.14 10.91 -15.17
N ARG A 18 35.14 11.50 -15.77
CA ARG A 18 34.08 12.30 -15.14
C ARG A 18 34.56 13.58 -14.42
N HIS A 19 35.71 14.15 -14.82
CA HIS A 19 36.07 15.49 -14.39
C HIS A 19 35.12 16.51 -15.00
N THR A 20 34.75 17.52 -14.21
CA THR A 20 33.90 18.61 -14.71
C THR A 20 34.65 19.47 -15.73
N PRO A 21 33.97 20.07 -16.72
CA PRO A 21 34.59 20.97 -17.69
C PRO A 21 35.43 22.12 -17.06
N LYS A 22 35.07 22.57 -15.87
CA LYS A 22 35.86 23.58 -15.12
C LYS A 22 37.18 23.00 -14.58
N GLU A 23 37.15 21.75 -14.07
CA GLU A 23 38.35 21.06 -13.60
C GLU A 23 39.31 20.74 -14.76
N ILE A 24 38.75 20.29 -15.90
CA ILE A 24 39.51 20.01 -17.13
C ILE A 24 40.19 21.30 -17.63
N GLN A 25 39.44 22.41 -17.65
CA GLN A 25 40.00 23.73 -17.99
C GLN A 25 41.18 24.07 -17.10
N LYS A 26 41.03 23.94 -15.78
CA LYS A 26 42.08 24.26 -14.80
C LYS A 26 43.32 23.35 -14.95
N LYS A 27 43.11 22.04 -15.17
CA LYS A 27 44.23 21.07 -15.33
C LYS A 27 45.00 21.22 -16.62
N LEU A 28 44.35 21.60 -17.71
CA LEU A 28 44.96 21.71 -19.04
C LEU A 28 45.23 23.17 -19.47
N GLY A 29 44.98 24.16 -18.62
CA GLY A 29 45.20 25.58 -18.92
C GLY A 29 44.37 26.09 -20.09
N LEU A 30 43.14 25.60 -20.28
CA LEU A 30 42.27 26.03 -21.37
C LEU A 30 41.66 27.40 -21.12
N ASN A 31 41.44 28.17 -22.18
CA ASN A 31 40.93 29.54 -22.08
C ASN A 31 39.49 29.62 -21.56
N SER A 32 38.68 28.55 -21.73
CA SER A 32 37.31 28.52 -21.26
C SER A 32 36.80 27.08 -21.11
N PRO A 33 35.96 26.77 -20.08
CA PRO A 33 35.33 25.45 -19.97
C PRO A 33 34.34 25.18 -21.11
N ARG A 34 33.86 26.22 -21.82
CA ARG A 34 32.98 26.04 -23.00
C ARG A 34 33.64 25.26 -24.14
N ILE A 35 34.97 25.29 -24.23
CA ILE A 35 35.74 24.52 -25.23
C ILE A 35 35.58 23.01 -24.99
N VAL A 36 35.57 22.57 -23.72
CA VAL A 36 35.37 21.16 -23.37
C VAL A 36 33.96 20.70 -23.73
N TYR A 37 32.96 21.52 -23.50
CA TYR A 37 31.57 21.22 -23.95
C TYR A 37 31.49 21.14 -25.47
N TYR A 38 32.12 22.05 -26.18
CA TYR A 38 32.15 22.03 -27.65
C TYR A 38 32.82 20.75 -28.19
N TRP A 39 33.97 20.34 -27.61
CA TRP A 39 34.64 19.10 -28.02
C TRP A 39 33.81 17.85 -27.64
N ALA A 40 33.22 17.82 -26.46
CA ALA A 40 32.37 16.72 -26.02
C ALA A 40 31.16 16.53 -26.96
N THR A 41 30.59 17.63 -27.45
CA THR A 41 29.48 17.59 -28.42
C THR A 41 29.96 17.22 -29.80
N LYS A 42 31.04 17.86 -30.28
CA LYS A 42 31.60 17.66 -31.64
C LYS A 42 32.11 16.23 -31.87
N PHE A 43 32.74 15.64 -30.86
CA PHE A 43 33.34 14.31 -30.91
C PHE A 43 32.50 13.25 -30.17
N GLU A 44 31.27 13.57 -29.78
CA GLU A 44 30.31 12.66 -29.14
C GLU A 44 30.86 11.91 -27.92
N TRP A 45 31.69 12.56 -27.06
CA TRP A 45 32.31 11.92 -25.88
C TRP A 45 31.25 11.41 -24.89
N TYR A 46 30.08 12.01 -24.86
CA TYR A 46 28.97 11.60 -24.01
C TYR A 46 28.43 10.19 -24.35
N THR A 47 28.55 9.76 -25.62
CA THR A 47 28.12 8.40 -26.03
C THR A 47 29.04 7.33 -25.45
N GLN A 48 30.32 7.66 -25.22
CA GLN A 48 31.31 6.78 -24.62
C GLN A 48 31.20 6.73 -23.10
N LEU A 49 30.61 7.75 -22.46
CA LEU A 49 30.27 7.76 -21.03
C LEU A 49 29.10 6.83 -20.68
N ASN A 50 28.24 6.57 -21.64
CA ASN A 50 27.02 5.76 -21.43
C ASN A 50 27.23 4.26 -21.65
N THR A 51 28.44 3.82 -22.03
CA THR A 51 28.75 2.40 -22.26
C THR A 51 29.11 1.63 -21.00
N GLU A 52 29.54 2.33 -19.94
CA GLU A 52 29.77 1.70 -18.61
C GLU A 52 28.71 2.20 -17.63
N GLY A 53 27.98 1.28 -17.02
CA GLY A 53 27.05 1.58 -15.93
C GLY A 53 27.80 2.13 -14.70
N VAL A 54 27.12 2.92 -13.89
CA VAL A 54 27.67 3.41 -12.61
C VAL A 54 28.09 2.22 -11.71
N GLU A 55 27.38 1.09 -11.81
CA GLU A 55 27.69 -0.17 -11.15
C GLU A 55 29.07 -0.71 -11.54
N ASP A 56 29.41 -0.71 -12.85
CA ASP A 56 30.66 -1.26 -13.36
C ASP A 56 31.86 -0.41 -12.90
N VAL A 57 31.68 0.91 -12.83
CA VAL A 57 32.70 1.85 -12.34
C VAL A 57 32.96 1.64 -10.84
N ILE A 58 31.90 1.49 -10.05
CA ILE A 58 32.01 1.23 -8.60
C ILE A 58 32.63 -0.14 -8.36
N ALA A 59 32.16 -1.19 -9.05
CA ALA A 59 32.69 -2.55 -8.92
C ALA A 59 34.19 -2.63 -9.26
N ARG A 60 34.61 -1.95 -10.33
CA ARG A 60 36.04 -1.89 -10.70
C ARG A 60 36.87 -1.16 -9.64
N ARG A 61 36.39 -0.05 -9.09
CA ARG A 61 37.12 0.69 -8.05
C ARG A 61 37.19 -0.12 -6.76
N LEU A 62 36.11 -0.83 -6.41
CA LEU A 62 36.09 -1.77 -5.28
C LEU A 62 37.15 -2.89 -5.45
N ALA A 63 37.23 -3.51 -6.64
CA ALA A 63 38.21 -4.55 -6.92
C ALA A 63 39.65 -4.02 -6.75
N VAL A 64 39.96 -2.86 -7.30
CA VAL A 64 41.28 -2.23 -7.19
C VAL A 64 41.66 -1.91 -5.74
N LEU A 65 40.71 -1.44 -4.95
CA LEU A 65 40.94 -1.16 -3.53
C LEU A 65 41.03 -2.46 -2.70
N ALA A 66 40.25 -3.48 -3.05
CA ALA A 66 40.27 -4.78 -2.36
C ALA A 66 41.61 -5.53 -2.53
N GLU A 67 42.21 -5.45 -3.72
CA GLU A 67 43.49 -6.16 -4.06
C GLU A 67 44.74 -5.53 -3.41
N ARG A 68 44.67 -4.37 -2.80
CA ARG A 68 45.81 -3.75 -2.12
C ARG A 68 46.09 -4.39 -0.77
N ASP A 69 47.30 -4.86 -0.53
CA ASP A 69 47.73 -5.49 0.73
C ASP A 69 47.79 -4.49 1.91
N HIS A 70 48.16 -3.23 1.63
CA HIS A 70 48.22 -2.15 2.63
C HIS A 70 47.34 -1.00 2.16
N LYS A 71 46.31 -0.67 2.96
CA LYS A 71 45.36 0.43 2.71
C LYS A 71 45.58 1.56 3.71
N THR A 72 45.56 2.80 3.24
CA THR A 72 45.51 3.96 4.12
C THR A 72 44.11 4.11 4.75
N GLN A 73 43.98 4.89 5.81
CA GLN A 73 42.68 5.16 6.45
C GLN A 73 41.68 5.78 5.46
N GLU A 74 42.15 6.68 4.59
CA GLU A 74 41.29 7.29 3.55
C GLU A 74 40.78 6.28 2.52
N GLU A 75 41.60 5.26 2.19
CA GLU A 75 41.22 4.15 1.29
C GLU A 75 40.25 3.16 1.96
N HIS A 76 40.34 2.96 3.27
CA HIS A 76 39.33 2.21 4.03
C HIS A 76 37.98 2.95 4.03
N ASP A 77 37.99 4.27 4.30
CA ASP A 77 36.77 5.08 4.30
C ASP A 77 36.16 5.20 2.89
N GLU A 78 37.02 5.19 1.83
CA GLU A 78 36.54 5.13 0.44
C GLU A 78 35.90 3.78 0.14
N LEU A 79 36.49 2.69 0.57
CA LEU A 79 36.02 1.32 0.37
C LEU A 79 34.63 1.14 1.01
N ASP A 80 34.46 1.55 2.25
CA ASP A 80 33.20 1.44 2.97
C ASP A 80 32.07 2.28 2.30
N ARG A 81 32.38 3.49 1.86
CA ARG A 81 31.45 4.32 1.10
C ARG A 81 31.04 3.69 -0.22
N LEU A 82 31.99 3.12 -0.96
CA LEU A 82 31.72 2.48 -2.25
C LEU A 82 30.92 1.18 -2.08
N ILE A 83 31.19 0.38 -1.04
CA ILE A 83 30.40 -0.80 -0.68
C ILE A 83 28.96 -0.37 -0.39
N GLY A 84 28.75 0.66 0.43
CA GLY A 84 27.41 1.18 0.72
C GLY A 84 26.65 1.65 -0.53
N HIS A 85 27.35 2.31 -1.47
CA HIS A 85 26.73 2.72 -2.74
C HIS A 85 26.44 1.54 -3.65
N HIS A 86 27.34 0.54 -3.74
CA HIS A 86 27.13 -0.66 -4.54
C HIS A 86 25.95 -1.48 -4.04
N VAL A 87 25.85 -1.70 -2.73
CA VAL A 87 24.70 -2.39 -2.10
C VAL A 87 23.38 -1.67 -2.39
N LYS A 88 23.36 -0.33 -2.30
CA LYS A 88 22.15 0.46 -2.64
C LYS A 88 21.77 0.30 -4.11
N LEU A 89 22.72 0.35 -5.03
CA LEU A 89 22.46 0.16 -6.47
C LEU A 89 21.95 -1.25 -6.77
N MET A 90 22.56 -2.28 -6.16
CA MET A 90 22.11 -3.67 -6.31
C MET A 90 20.72 -3.89 -5.72
N SER A 91 20.38 -3.27 -4.60
CA SER A 91 19.03 -3.37 -4.02
C SER A 91 17.97 -2.75 -4.93
N VAL A 92 18.25 -1.58 -5.52
CA VAL A 92 17.36 -0.93 -6.49
C VAL A 92 17.19 -1.80 -7.75
N ARG A 93 18.26 -2.41 -8.24
CA ARG A 93 18.23 -3.32 -9.39
C ARG A 93 17.45 -4.59 -9.09
N ASN A 94 17.67 -5.21 -7.93
CA ASN A 94 16.94 -6.41 -7.53
C ASN A 94 15.42 -6.11 -7.39
N LYS A 95 15.05 -4.98 -6.77
CA LYS A 95 13.65 -4.52 -6.71
C LYS A 95 13.06 -4.31 -8.11
N HIS A 96 13.83 -3.75 -9.03
CA HIS A 96 13.38 -3.58 -10.42
C HIS A 96 13.20 -4.93 -11.11
N THR A 97 14.14 -5.88 -10.89
CA THR A 97 14.09 -7.24 -11.47
C THR A 97 12.95 -8.06 -10.86
N GLU A 98 12.74 -7.97 -9.54
CA GLU A 98 11.61 -8.60 -8.85
C GLU A 98 10.28 -8.03 -9.34
N ARG A 99 10.19 -6.70 -9.48
CA ARG A 99 9.01 -6.03 -10.01
C ARG A 99 8.73 -6.37 -11.46
N MET A 100 9.78 -6.55 -12.28
CA MET A 100 9.65 -7.02 -13.66
C MET A 100 9.26 -8.50 -13.74
N ALA A 101 9.79 -9.35 -12.85
CA ALA A 101 9.41 -10.75 -12.73
C ALA A 101 7.95 -10.90 -12.23
N GLU A 102 7.50 -10.01 -11.36
CA GLU A 102 6.13 -9.94 -10.88
C GLU A 102 5.17 -9.49 -12.00
N ILE A 103 5.58 -8.50 -12.82
CA ILE A 103 4.86 -8.07 -14.02
C ILE A 103 4.82 -9.18 -15.09
N GLU A 104 5.91 -9.94 -15.28
CA GLU A 104 5.94 -11.12 -16.17
C GLU A 104 5.07 -12.27 -15.67
N ARG A 105 5.04 -12.52 -14.36
CA ARG A 105 4.09 -13.49 -13.74
C ARG A 105 2.64 -13.06 -13.86
N MET A 106 2.38 -11.75 -13.93
CA MET A 106 1.05 -11.18 -14.14
C MET A 106 0.56 -11.23 -15.61
N GLY A 107 1.30 -11.88 -16.53
CA GLY A 107 0.86 -12.11 -17.89
C GLY A 107 0.79 -10.87 -18.79
N ALA A 108 1.47 -9.77 -18.41
CA ALA A 108 1.57 -8.62 -19.28
C ALA A 108 2.60 -8.88 -20.38
N ASP A 109 2.15 -9.04 -21.62
CA ASP A 109 3.01 -9.11 -22.81
C ASP A 109 3.79 -7.79 -22.94
N ILE A 110 5.06 -7.81 -22.53
CA ILE A 110 5.98 -6.71 -22.79
C ILE A 110 6.60 -6.98 -24.18
N PRO A 111 6.54 -6.06 -25.14
CA PRO A 111 7.18 -6.24 -26.43
C PRO A 111 8.68 -6.47 -26.23
N ARG A 112 9.16 -7.64 -26.62
CA ARG A 112 10.59 -7.95 -26.62
C ARG A 112 11.27 -7.01 -27.59
N SER A 113 12.21 -6.21 -27.11
CA SER A 113 13.08 -5.40 -27.97
C SER A 113 13.83 -6.32 -28.93
N GLY A 114 13.47 -6.27 -30.21
CA GLY A 114 14.09 -7.04 -31.26
C GLY A 114 15.56 -6.65 -31.43
N ARG A 115 16.40 -7.66 -31.64
CA ARG A 115 17.79 -7.51 -32.06
C ARG A 115 17.85 -6.67 -33.33
N TYR A 116 18.62 -5.61 -33.31
CA TYR A 116 18.99 -4.90 -34.55
C TYR A 116 19.90 -5.80 -35.40
N GLY A 117 19.32 -6.35 -36.47
CA GLY A 117 20.05 -6.83 -37.63
C GLY A 117 20.40 -5.63 -38.51
N LYS A 118 21.65 -5.57 -38.97
CA LYS A 118 22.09 -4.64 -40.03
C LYS A 118 21.36 -4.93 -41.31
N GLU A 119 20.66 -3.96 -41.86
CA GLU A 119 20.48 -3.88 -43.33
C GLU A 119 20.44 -2.40 -43.80
N GLU A 120 20.88 -2.24 -44.97
CA GLU A 120 21.44 -1.20 -45.81
C GLU A 120 20.66 0.11 -45.99
N ARG A 121 21.44 1.11 -46.35
CA ARG A 121 21.13 2.48 -46.74
C ARG A 121 20.02 2.59 -47.80
N GLY A 122 19.02 3.37 -47.47
CA GLY A 122 18.10 3.99 -48.40
C GLY A 122 17.78 5.41 -47.95
N GLU A 123 17.88 6.36 -48.85
CA GLU A 123 17.86 7.81 -48.71
C GLU A 123 16.74 8.45 -47.93
N LYS A 124 17.12 9.49 -47.16
CA LYS A 124 16.38 10.73 -46.87
C LYS A 124 14.89 10.60 -46.51
N ASP A 125 14.63 10.66 -45.21
CA ASP A 125 13.50 11.48 -44.79
C ASP A 125 13.88 12.26 -43.51
N ALA A 126 13.54 13.57 -43.56
CA ALA A 126 13.95 14.57 -42.62
C ALA A 126 13.40 14.36 -41.22
N ASP A 127 14.25 14.47 -40.22
CA ASP A 127 14.05 15.00 -38.86
C ASP A 127 12.59 15.09 -38.40
N LYS A 128 11.97 14.01 -37.99
CA LYS A 128 11.01 14.07 -36.89
C LYS A 128 11.78 13.98 -35.55
N LYS A 129 12.36 15.10 -35.12
CA LYS A 129 12.63 15.33 -33.70
C LYS A 129 11.33 15.06 -32.99
N GLU A 130 11.23 13.94 -32.23
CA GLU A 130 10.21 13.78 -31.21
C GLU A 130 10.29 14.99 -30.28
N ARG A 131 9.41 15.97 -30.52
CA ARG A 131 9.24 17.11 -29.61
C ARG A 131 8.80 16.50 -28.28
N ARG A 132 9.67 16.46 -27.29
CA ARG A 132 9.30 16.12 -25.90
C ARG A 132 8.07 16.94 -25.56
N ARG A 133 6.91 16.28 -25.40
CA ARG A 133 5.67 16.96 -25.04
C ARG A 133 5.90 17.77 -23.76
N LYS A 134 5.37 19.00 -23.70
CA LYS A 134 5.41 19.79 -22.48
C LYS A 134 4.64 19.07 -21.38
N ALA A 135 5.10 19.23 -20.13
CA ALA A 135 4.37 18.66 -19.00
C ALA A 135 2.92 19.19 -18.97
N ASN A 136 1.97 18.31 -18.66
CA ASN A 136 0.54 18.60 -18.55
C ASN A 136 -0.12 19.10 -19.87
N ASP A 137 0.54 18.95 -21.01
CA ASP A 137 -0.01 19.39 -22.30
C ASP A 137 -0.89 18.28 -22.90
N VAL A 138 -2.19 18.46 -22.76
CA VAL A 138 -3.24 17.54 -23.27
C VAL A 138 -3.91 18.03 -24.55
N SER A 139 -3.46 19.15 -25.12
CA SER A 139 -4.09 19.82 -26.28
C SER A 139 -4.20 18.95 -27.54
N GLY A 140 -3.38 17.90 -27.64
CA GLY A 140 -3.39 16.96 -28.77
C GLY A 140 -4.25 15.69 -28.53
N LEU A 141 -4.95 15.58 -27.40
CA LEU A 141 -5.79 14.41 -27.09
C LEU A 141 -7.24 14.68 -27.49
N THR A 142 -7.85 13.71 -28.16
CA THR A 142 -9.26 13.68 -28.55
C THR A 142 -9.94 12.43 -27.98
N ALA A 143 -11.25 12.29 -28.13
CA ALA A 143 -11.98 11.11 -27.66
C ALA A 143 -11.40 9.80 -28.25
N GLU A 144 -11.00 9.82 -29.51
CA GLU A 144 -10.40 8.67 -30.20
C GLU A 144 -9.06 8.25 -29.59
N SER A 145 -8.33 9.18 -28.97
CA SER A 145 -7.07 8.90 -28.30
C SER A 145 -7.23 7.91 -27.12
N PHE A 146 -8.41 7.86 -26.52
CA PHE A 146 -8.72 7.00 -25.37
C PHE A 146 -9.27 5.62 -25.74
N GLU A 147 -9.66 5.40 -27.01
CA GLU A 147 -10.20 4.11 -27.47
C GLU A 147 -9.27 2.91 -27.22
N PRO A 148 -7.94 3.00 -27.46
CA PRO A 148 -7.05 1.87 -27.23
C PRO A 148 -7.02 1.42 -25.76
N PHE A 149 -7.14 2.36 -24.82
CA PHE A 149 -7.24 2.05 -23.39
C PHE A 149 -8.60 1.43 -23.05
N THR A 150 -9.67 1.99 -23.61
CA THR A 150 -11.04 1.50 -23.37
C THR A 150 -11.20 0.02 -23.78
N LYS A 151 -10.51 -0.43 -24.83
CA LYS A 151 -10.52 -1.83 -25.28
C LYS A 151 -9.86 -2.80 -24.30
N LYS A 152 -9.08 -2.30 -23.33
CA LYS A 152 -8.40 -3.11 -22.28
C LYS A 152 -9.24 -3.24 -21.02
N LEU A 153 -10.38 -2.55 -20.93
CA LEU A 153 -11.22 -2.54 -19.74
C LEU A 153 -12.00 -3.84 -19.58
N PHE A 154 -12.16 -4.29 -18.34
CA PHE A 154 -13.01 -5.42 -17.99
C PHE A 154 -14.51 -5.08 -18.18
N ALA A 155 -15.36 -6.09 -18.32
CA ALA A 155 -16.78 -5.89 -18.59
C ALA A 155 -17.47 -4.96 -17.58
N TYR A 156 -17.20 -5.13 -16.28
CA TYR A 156 -17.78 -4.26 -15.23
C TYR A 156 -17.25 -2.81 -15.30
N GLN A 157 -16.01 -2.59 -15.76
CA GLN A 157 -15.46 -1.26 -15.98
C GLN A 157 -16.09 -0.59 -17.21
N LEU A 158 -16.36 -1.34 -18.27
CA LEU A 158 -17.12 -0.85 -19.43
C LEU A 158 -18.54 -0.47 -19.01
N HIS A 159 -19.18 -1.28 -18.17
CA HIS A 159 -20.51 -0.98 -17.64
C HIS A 159 -20.52 0.28 -16.75
N LEU A 160 -19.49 0.49 -15.92
CA LEU A 160 -19.31 1.74 -15.18
C LEU A 160 -19.14 2.94 -16.12
N ARG A 161 -18.42 2.76 -17.24
CA ARG A 161 -18.23 3.78 -18.27
C ARG A 161 -19.55 4.18 -18.96
N GLU A 162 -20.41 3.24 -19.27
CA GLU A 162 -21.74 3.50 -19.83
C GLU A 162 -22.60 4.36 -18.88
N ASN A 163 -22.38 4.21 -17.58
CA ASN A 163 -23.07 4.94 -16.53
C ASN A 163 -22.30 6.17 -15.99
N LYS A 164 -21.21 6.62 -16.66
CA LYS A 164 -20.36 7.71 -16.15
C LYS A 164 -21.05 9.07 -16.00
N PHE A 165 -22.14 9.29 -16.71
CA PHE A 165 -22.89 10.55 -16.67
C PHE A 165 -24.00 10.59 -15.59
N ARG A 166 -24.20 9.51 -14.83
CA ARG A 166 -25.12 9.52 -13.69
C ARG A 166 -24.68 10.56 -12.66
N ARG A 167 -25.64 11.32 -12.13
CA ARG A 167 -25.35 12.43 -11.20
C ARG A 167 -24.70 11.95 -9.92
N VAL A 168 -25.20 10.85 -9.34
CA VAL A 168 -24.64 10.21 -8.16
C VAL A 168 -24.52 8.72 -8.42
N ARG A 169 -23.31 8.20 -8.37
CA ARG A 169 -23.01 6.77 -8.46
C ARG A 169 -22.51 6.27 -7.12
N ASN A 170 -22.98 5.12 -6.70
CA ASN A 170 -22.55 4.47 -5.47
C ASN A 170 -22.22 3.00 -5.75
N LEU A 171 -20.93 2.68 -5.80
CA LEU A 171 -20.41 1.36 -6.14
C LEU A 171 -19.97 0.62 -4.88
N LEU A 172 -20.58 -0.51 -4.60
CA LEU A 172 -20.05 -1.48 -3.65
C LEU A 172 -19.21 -2.49 -4.43
N LYS A 173 -17.95 -2.58 -4.12
CA LYS A 173 -16.98 -3.31 -4.93
C LYS A 173 -16.17 -4.32 -4.13
N SER A 174 -15.74 -5.39 -4.77
CA SER A 174 -14.69 -6.25 -4.25
C SER A 174 -13.37 -5.49 -4.11
N ARG A 175 -12.55 -5.94 -3.19
CA ARG A 175 -11.17 -5.44 -3.02
C ARG A 175 -10.31 -5.83 -4.23
N GLN A 176 -9.40 -4.92 -4.62
CA GLN A 176 -8.35 -5.14 -5.63
C GLN A 176 -8.82 -5.51 -7.05
N ILE A 177 -10.04 -5.23 -7.41
CA ILE A 177 -10.54 -5.43 -8.79
C ILE A 177 -10.16 -4.30 -9.77
N GLY A 178 -9.33 -3.33 -9.37
CA GLY A 178 -8.88 -2.24 -10.25
C GLY A 178 -9.87 -1.08 -10.40
N ALA A 179 -10.80 -0.90 -9.46
CA ALA A 179 -11.76 0.20 -9.48
C ALA A 179 -11.09 1.58 -9.37
N THR A 180 -10.13 1.75 -8.46
CA THR A 180 -9.35 2.98 -8.30
C THR A 180 -8.56 3.33 -9.57
N TYR A 181 -7.98 2.32 -10.24
CA TYR A 181 -7.29 2.49 -11.51
C TYR A 181 -8.24 2.93 -12.62
N TYR A 182 -9.44 2.32 -12.70
CA TYR A 182 -10.47 2.70 -13.66
C TYR A 182 -10.97 4.14 -13.42
N PHE A 183 -11.28 4.53 -12.18
CA PHE A 183 -11.75 5.88 -11.90
C PHE A 183 -10.64 6.93 -12.09
N ALA A 184 -9.36 6.60 -11.90
CA ALA A 184 -8.26 7.47 -12.27
C ALA A 184 -8.21 7.71 -13.80
N PHE A 185 -8.46 6.67 -14.61
CA PHE A 185 -8.59 6.79 -16.05
C PHE A 185 -9.82 7.61 -16.45
N GLU A 186 -11.01 7.28 -15.92
CA GLU A 186 -12.25 7.98 -16.24
C GLU A 186 -12.16 9.48 -15.96
N ALA A 187 -11.62 9.83 -14.78
CA ALA A 187 -11.45 11.22 -14.38
C ALA A 187 -10.41 11.96 -15.25
N PHE A 188 -9.32 11.30 -15.62
CA PHE A 188 -8.33 11.90 -16.51
C PHE A 188 -8.91 12.14 -17.90
N GLU A 189 -9.61 11.16 -18.47
CA GLU A 189 -10.32 11.31 -19.75
C GLU A 189 -11.32 12.47 -19.70
N ASP A 190 -12.15 12.51 -18.66
CA ASP A 190 -13.16 13.54 -18.48
C ASP A 190 -12.52 14.94 -18.37
N ALA A 191 -11.49 15.09 -17.53
CA ALA A 191 -10.74 16.34 -17.42
C ALA A 191 -10.13 16.80 -18.73
N VAL A 192 -9.58 15.87 -19.55
CA VAL A 192 -8.99 16.18 -20.85
C VAL A 192 -10.05 16.65 -21.84
N LEU A 193 -11.19 15.96 -21.91
CA LEU A 193 -12.21 16.20 -22.92
C LEU A 193 -13.14 17.37 -22.60
N THR A 194 -13.41 17.63 -21.31
CA THR A 194 -14.37 18.67 -20.89
C THR A 194 -13.69 19.93 -20.35
N GLY A 195 -12.49 19.81 -19.79
CA GLY A 195 -11.83 20.88 -19.02
C GLY A 195 -12.34 20.97 -17.58
N ASP A 196 -13.18 20.04 -17.13
CA ASP A 196 -13.77 20.05 -15.79
C ASP A 196 -12.78 19.59 -14.72
N THR A 197 -12.87 20.23 -13.56
CA THR A 197 -12.07 19.89 -12.39
C THR A 197 -12.48 18.53 -11.81
N GLN A 198 -11.50 17.72 -11.43
CA GLN A 198 -11.70 16.41 -10.81
C GLN A 198 -11.11 16.41 -9.40
N ILE A 199 -11.86 15.89 -8.43
CA ILE A 199 -11.49 15.89 -7.03
C ILE A 199 -11.54 14.47 -6.49
N PHE A 200 -10.40 13.99 -5.98
CA PHE A 200 -10.30 12.68 -5.34
C PHE A 200 -10.20 12.87 -3.84
N LEU A 201 -11.12 12.25 -3.12
CA LEU A 201 -11.21 12.31 -1.67
C LEU A 201 -11.09 10.90 -1.09
N SER A 202 -10.14 10.70 -0.19
CA SER A 202 -9.89 9.42 0.48
C SER A 202 -9.65 9.62 1.98
N ALA A 203 -9.67 8.54 2.76
CA ALA A 203 -9.43 8.58 4.20
C ALA A 203 -8.09 9.26 4.54
N SER A 204 -7.05 8.94 3.78
CA SER A 204 -5.72 9.53 3.95
C SER A 204 -5.18 10.17 2.67
N LYS A 205 -4.16 11.02 2.85
CA LYS A 205 -3.46 11.63 1.72
C LYS A 205 -2.74 10.59 0.86
N ARG A 206 -2.19 9.56 1.49
CA ARG A 206 -1.53 8.44 0.79
C ARG A 206 -2.49 7.74 -0.18
N GLN A 207 -3.69 7.41 0.26
CA GLN A 207 -4.71 6.81 -0.60
C GLN A 207 -5.12 7.74 -1.75
N ALA A 208 -5.28 9.04 -1.49
CA ALA A 208 -5.57 10.01 -2.55
C ALA A 208 -4.41 10.13 -3.57
N GLU A 209 -3.16 10.05 -3.13
CA GLU A 209 -1.98 10.05 -4.03
C GLU A 209 -1.89 8.79 -4.92
N VAL A 210 -2.54 7.68 -4.58
CA VAL A 210 -2.65 6.51 -5.47
C VAL A 210 -3.35 6.87 -6.78
N PHE A 211 -4.42 7.68 -6.74
CA PHE A 211 -5.06 8.19 -7.96
C PHE A 211 -4.09 9.00 -8.82
N ARG A 212 -3.34 9.90 -8.18
CA ARG A 212 -2.32 10.69 -8.87
C ARG A 212 -1.28 9.80 -9.54
N THR A 213 -0.80 8.78 -8.83
CA THR A 213 0.17 7.82 -9.36
C THR A 213 -0.37 7.08 -10.58
N TYR A 214 -1.63 6.65 -10.54
CA TYR A 214 -2.27 6.01 -11.70
C TYR A 214 -2.46 6.96 -12.86
N ILE A 215 -2.90 8.20 -12.64
CA ILE A 215 -3.04 9.22 -13.69
C ILE A 215 -1.69 9.52 -14.35
N VAL A 216 -0.63 9.72 -13.54
CA VAL A 216 0.74 9.93 -14.05
C VAL A 216 1.19 8.75 -14.91
N LYS A 217 0.97 7.51 -14.43
CA LYS A 217 1.32 6.29 -15.15
C LYS A 217 0.54 6.19 -16.47
N ILE A 218 -0.78 6.34 -16.43
CA ILE A 218 -1.65 6.26 -17.62
C ILE A 218 -1.27 7.34 -18.65
N ALA A 219 -1.12 8.59 -18.22
CA ALA A 219 -0.74 9.69 -19.10
C ALA A 219 0.62 9.46 -19.78
N GLN A 220 1.59 8.91 -19.03
CA GLN A 220 2.92 8.62 -19.57
C GLN A 220 2.92 7.39 -20.49
N THR A 221 2.27 6.28 -20.08
CA THR A 221 2.34 5.01 -20.83
C THR A 221 1.46 4.99 -22.06
N GLU A 222 0.25 5.55 -21.98
CA GLU A 222 -0.72 5.51 -23.07
C GLU A 222 -0.58 6.71 -24.04
N PHE A 223 -0.18 7.87 -23.52
CA PHE A 223 -0.19 9.12 -24.31
C PHE A 223 1.19 9.80 -24.42
N GLY A 224 2.21 9.33 -23.70
CA GLY A 224 3.55 9.94 -23.69
C GLY A 224 3.57 11.34 -23.07
N ILE A 225 2.60 11.68 -22.20
CA ILE A 225 2.47 12.99 -21.58
C ILE A 225 2.99 12.94 -20.14
N PRO A 226 4.05 13.68 -19.79
CA PRO A 226 4.50 13.79 -18.40
C PRO A 226 3.56 14.67 -17.59
N ILE A 227 2.95 14.12 -16.53
CA ILE A 227 2.08 14.84 -15.60
C ILE A 227 2.89 15.29 -14.39
N LYS A 228 2.76 16.58 -14.00
CA LYS A 228 3.47 17.20 -12.87
C LYS A 228 2.56 18.10 -12.06
N GLY A 229 2.93 18.31 -10.79
CA GLY A 229 2.23 19.20 -9.87
C GLY A 229 1.29 18.43 -8.91
N ASN A 230 0.88 19.14 -7.85
CA ASN A 230 -0.17 18.75 -6.93
C ASN A 230 -0.72 20.05 -6.29
N PRO A 231 -1.93 20.52 -6.69
CA PRO A 231 -2.80 19.90 -7.71
C PRO A 231 -2.16 19.86 -9.11
N VAL A 232 -2.63 18.91 -9.93
CA VAL A 232 -2.25 18.87 -11.34
C VAL A 232 -3.10 19.86 -12.12
N LYS A 233 -2.45 20.75 -12.88
CA LYS A 233 -3.12 21.71 -13.77
C LYS A 233 -2.83 21.36 -15.21
N LEU A 234 -3.86 20.98 -15.95
CA LEU A 234 -3.76 20.60 -17.36
C LEU A 234 -3.75 21.85 -18.27
N SER A 235 -3.28 21.69 -19.51
CA SER A 235 -3.19 22.80 -20.48
C SER A 235 -4.56 23.37 -20.89
N ASN A 236 -5.65 22.62 -20.72
CA ASN A 236 -7.04 23.06 -20.94
C ASN A 236 -7.71 23.66 -19.69
N LEU A 237 -6.93 24.00 -18.67
CA LEU A 237 -7.32 24.59 -17.39
C LEU A 237 -8.02 23.62 -16.41
N ALA A 238 -8.26 22.37 -16.75
CA ALA A 238 -8.74 21.38 -15.80
C ALA A 238 -7.75 21.19 -14.65
N GLU A 239 -8.25 21.08 -13.43
CA GLU A 239 -7.44 20.84 -12.24
C GLU A 239 -7.80 19.49 -11.61
N LEU A 240 -6.78 18.73 -11.17
CA LEU A 240 -6.96 17.46 -10.49
C LEU A 240 -6.44 17.60 -9.06
N TYR A 241 -7.34 17.46 -8.09
CA TYR A 241 -7.07 17.59 -6.67
C TYR A 241 -7.07 16.23 -5.98
N PHE A 242 -6.08 15.97 -5.13
CA PHE A 242 -5.91 14.73 -4.36
C PHE A 242 -5.93 15.08 -2.88
N LEU A 243 -7.08 14.86 -2.22
CA LEU A 243 -7.37 15.40 -0.90
C LEU A 243 -7.63 14.29 0.12
N ALA A 244 -7.22 14.54 1.37
CA ALA A 244 -7.62 13.74 2.51
C ALA A 244 -8.84 14.37 3.21
N THR A 245 -9.62 13.54 3.90
CA THR A 245 -10.85 13.95 4.61
C THR A 245 -10.63 14.97 5.72
N ASN A 246 -9.42 15.05 6.25
CA ASN A 246 -9.02 15.98 7.31
C ASN A 246 -8.53 17.35 6.79
N SER A 247 -8.52 17.57 5.48
CA SER A 247 -8.03 18.83 4.93
C SER A 247 -9.11 19.91 5.00
N ASN A 248 -8.84 20.99 5.76
CA ASN A 248 -9.70 22.17 5.82
C ASN A 248 -9.85 22.87 4.45
N THR A 249 -9.02 22.53 3.48
CA THR A 249 -9.02 23.06 2.11
C THR A 249 -10.00 22.34 1.18
N ALA A 250 -10.61 21.23 1.60
CA ALA A 250 -11.54 20.49 0.77
C ALA A 250 -12.75 21.35 0.37
N GLN A 251 -13.30 22.14 1.28
CA GLN A 251 -14.52 22.93 1.06
C GLN A 251 -14.42 24.04 0.02
N SER A 252 -13.22 24.46 -0.38
CA SER A 252 -13.00 25.57 -1.32
C SER A 252 -12.99 25.16 -2.79
N ASN A 253 -13.01 23.87 -3.09
CA ASN A 253 -12.93 23.36 -4.46
C ASN A 253 -14.28 22.86 -4.94
N SER A 254 -14.58 23.06 -6.22
CA SER A 254 -15.80 22.53 -6.88
C SER A 254 -15.42 21.75 -8.13
N GLY A 255 -16.06 20.60 -8.34
CA GLY A 255 -15.74 19.72 -9.46
C GLY A 255 -16.44 18.37 -9.37
N HIS A 256 -16.13 17.48 -10.32
CA HIS A 256 -16.53 16.07 -10.23
C HIS A 256 -15.78 15.40 -9.10
N LEU A 257 -16.51 14.67 -8.25
CA LEU A 257 -15.97 14.13 -7.00
C LEU A 257 -15.94 12.61 -7.03
N TYR A 258 -14.80 12.04 -6.63
CA TYR A 258 -14.58 10.61 -6.43
C TYR A 258 -14.20 10.37 -4.98
N ILE A 259 -14.99 9.54 -4.28
CA ILE A 259 -14.79 9.23 -2.85
C ILE A 259 -14.50 7.74 -2.71
N ASP A 260 -13.24 7.42 -2.41
CA ASP A 260 -12.76 6.05 -2.26
C ASP A 260 -12.89 5.58 -0.81
N GLU A 261 -13.26 4.30 -0.66
CA GLU A 261 -13.36 3.56 0.60
C GLU A 261 -14.17 4.31 1.68
N TYR A 262 -15.27 4.96 1.27
CA TYR A 262 -16.07 5.79 2.18
C TYR A 262 -16.70 5.02 3.35
N LEU A 263 -16.91 3.70 3.21
CA LEU A 263 -17.39 2.81 4.28
C LEU A 263 -16.31 2.44 5.30
N TRP A 264 -15.09 2.94 5.11
CA TRP A 264 -13.95 2.78 6.02
C TRP A 264 -13.51 4.12 6.63
N ILE A 265 -14.21 5.21 6.34
CA ILE A 265 -13.86 6.54 6.83
C ILE A 265 -14.60 6.83 8.13
N PRO A 266 -13.90 7.03 9.26
CA PRO A 266 -14.52 7.46 10.50
C PRO A 266 -15.23 8.81 10.34
N GLY A 267 -16.44 8.94 10.89
CA GLY A 267 -17.18 10.21 10.79
C GLY A 267 -17.73 10.51 9.39
N PHE A 268 -18.13 9.50 8.65
CA PHE A 268 -18.65 9.58 7.28
C PHE A 268 -19.70 10.68 7.08
N ARG A 269 -20.62 10.91 8.04
CA ARG A 269 -21.65 11.95 7.91
C ARG A 269 -21.05 13.32 7.65
N ARG A 270 -20.03 13.71 8.43
CA ARG A 270 -19.35 15.00 8.25
C ARG A 270 -18.66 15.06 6.90
N LEU A 271 -18.02 13.97 6.47
CA LEU A 271 -17.41 13.88 5.15
C LEU A 271 -18.46 14.09 4.05
N ASN A 272 -19.62 13.42 4.15
CA ASN A 272 -20.68 13.49 3.16
C ASN A 272 -21.29 14.90 3.05
N GLU A 273 -21.40 15.63 4.16
CA GLU A 273 -21.81 17.04 4.18
C GLU A 273 -20.79 17.91 3.39
N VAL A 274 -19.50 17.74 3.64
CA VAL A 274 -18.43 18.46 2.92
C VAL A 274 -18.46 18.10 1.43
N ALA A 275 -18.55 16.82 1.10
CA ALA A 275 -18.60 16.31 -0.27
C ALA A 275 -19.80 16.86 -1.05
N SER A 276 -20.98 16.91 -0.42
CA SER A 276 -22.19 17.50 -0.99
C SER A 276 -22.01 18.99 -1.30
N GLY A 277 -21.30 19.72 -0.44
CA GLY A 277 -20.94 21.13 -0.67
C GLY A 277 -20.05 21.35 -1.89
N MET A 278 -19.05 20.48 -2.10
CA MET A 278 -18.11 20.55 -3.24
C MET A 278 -18.78 20.29 -4.59
N ALA A 279 -19.82 19.49 -4.62
CA ALA A 279 -20.58 19.12 -5.81
C ALA A 279 -22.03 19.64 -5.78
N THR A 280 -22.26 20.83 -5.22
CA THR A 280 -23.60 21.42 -5.08
C THR A 280 -24.25 21.71 -6.44
N HIS A 281 -23.47 22.18 -7.42
CA HIS A 281 -24.01 22.46 -8.75
C HIS A 281 -24.47 21.18 -9.45
N SER A 282 -25.60 21.22 -10.12
CA SER A 282 -26.28 20.05 -10.73
C SER A 282 -25.44 19.35 -11.81
N HIS A 283 -24.49 20.04 -12.43
CA HIS A 283 -23.59 19.45 -13.45
C HIS A 283 -22.41 18.66 -12.84
N TRP A 284 -22.05 18.89 -11.56
CA TRP A 284 -21.01 18.12 -10.90
C TRP A 284 -21.50 16.73 -10.48
N ARG A 285 -20.76 15.70 -10.83
CA ARG A 285 -21.08 14.30 -10.50
C ARG A 285 -20.34 13.88 -9.23
N ILE A 286 -20.95 12.95 -8.49
CA ILE A 286 -20.33 12.34 -7.32
C ILE A 286 -20.29 10.83 -7.53
N THR A 287 -19.12 10.24 -7.37
CA THR A 287 -18.92 8.79 -7.41
C THR A 287 -18.38 8.32 -6.06
N TYR A 288 -19.22 7.61 -5.32
CA TYR A 288 -18.82 6.87 -4.14
C TYR A 288 -18.44 5.45 -4.54
N PHE A 289 -17.36 4.91 -4.01
CA PHE A 289 -17.02 3.51 -4.22
C PHE A 289 -16.23 2.97 -3.04
N SER A 290 -16.58 1.78 -2.58
CA SER A 290 -16.01 1.20 -1.37
C SER A 290 -16.15 -0.32 -1.36
N THR A 291 -15.25 -0.99 -0.66
CA THR A 291 -15.54 -2.29 -0.08
C THR A 291 -16.52 -2.12 1.08
N PRO A 292 -17.39 -3.10 1.39
CA PRO A 292 -18.25 -3.01 2.56
C PRO A 292 -17.45 -3.05 3.86
N SER A 293 -18.07 -2.59 4.92
CA SER A 293 -17.57 -2.71 6.28
C SER A 293 -18.65 -3.35 7.17
N THR A 294 -19.09 -2.66 8.23
CA THR A 294 -20.12 -3.18 9.13
C THR A 294 -21.44 -2.43 9.00
N LYS A 295 -22.53 -3.09 9.42
CA LYS A 295 -23.87 -2.47 9.45
C LYS A 295 -23.99 -1.36 10.49
N THR A 296 -23.11 -1.27 11.48
CA THR A 296 -23.07 -0.18 12.47
C THR A 296 -22.32 1.05 11.98
N HIS A 297 -21.54 0.95 10.91
CA HIS A 297 -20.82 2.08 10.33
C HIS A 297 -21.78 3.18 9.83
N GLN A 298 -21.42 4.45 10.02
CA GLN A 298 -22.24 5.60 9.67
C GLN A 298 -22.61 5.67 8.17
N GLY A 299 -21.81 5.09 7.30
CA GLY A 299 -22.06 5.02 5.85
C GLY A 299 -23.07 3.93 5.45
N TYR A 300 -23.36 2.95 6.32
CA TYR A 300 -24.30 1.88 5.97
C TYR A 300 -25.75 2.40 5.76
N PRO A 301 -26.32 3.26 6.63
CA PRO A 301 -27.63 3.87 6.38
C PRO A 301 -27.70 4.69 5.09
N PHE A 302 -26.58 5.29 4.65
CA PHE A 302 -26.48 5.99 3.37
C PHE A 302 -26.51 4.98 2.19
N TRP A 303 -25.76 3.87 2.29
CA TRP A 303 -25.78 2.81 1.28
C TRP A 303 -27.14 2.11 1.19
N SER A 304 -27.72 1.72 2.33
CA SER A 304 -28.99 0.97 2.39
C SER A 304 -30.23 1.80 2.06
N GLY A 305 -30.11 3.12 1.99
CA GLY A 305 -31.22 4.05 1.85
C GLY A 305 -31.99 4.34 3.16
N ASP A 306 -31.55 3.79 4.30
CA ASP A 306 -32.19 4.02 5.60
C ASP A 306 -32.14 5.49 6.03
N GLU A 307 -31.06 6.19 5.70
CA GLU A 307 -30.91 7.61 5.98
C GLU A 307 -31.96 8.42 5.22
N TRP A 308 -32.17 8.12 3.94
CA TRP A 308 -33.18 8.78 3.10
C TRP A 308 -34.61 8.46 3.55
N ARG A 309 -34.87 7.18 3.95
CA ARG A 309 -36.20 6.78 4.49
C ARG A 309 -36.51 7.48 5.79
N LYS A 310 -35.54 7.67 6.68
CA LYS A 310 -35.69 8.36 7.96
C LYS A 310 -35.92 9.87 7.81
N GLY A 311 -35.50 10.46 6.71
CA GLY A 311 -35.67 11.90 6.44
C GLY A 311 -37.12 12.36 6.19
N ASP A 312 -38.03 11.44 5.84
CA ASP A 312 -39.47 11.75 5.64
C ASP A 312 -40.32 10.53 6.00
N PRO A 313 -41.32 10.68 6.90
CA PRO A 313 -42.22 9.59 7.27
C PRO A 313 -42.94 8.92 6.09
N LYS A 314 -43.20 9.66 5.00
CA LYS A 314 -43.82 9.13 3.79
C LYS A 314 -42.97 8.12 3.04
N ARG A 315 -41.67 8.10 3.31
CA ARG A 315 -40.69 7.20 2.67
C ARG A 315 -40.48 5.88 3.42
N LYS A 316 -41.12 5.71 4.59
CA LYS A 316 -40.87 4.57 5.50
C LYS A 316 -41.10 3.20 4.86
N GLY A 317 -42.01 3.06 3.91
CA GLY A 317 -42.33 1.81 3.22
C GLY A 317 -41.69 1.67 1.83
N VAL A 318 -40.83 2.59 1.43
CA VAL A 318 -40.21 2.54 0.09
C VAL A 318 -39.12 1.49 0.08
N GLU A 319 -39.23 0.50 -0.80
CA GLU A 319 -38.26 -0.56 -0.98
C GLU A 319 -37.10 -0.08 -1.87
N PHE A 320 -35.91 -0.54 -1.52
CA PHE A 320 -34.70 -0.36 -2.32
C PHE A 320 -34.39 -1.67 -3.04
N PRO A 321 -33.73 -1.64 -4.21
CA PRO A 321 -33.33 -2.83 -4.90
C PRO A 321 -32.51 -3.79 -4.00
N SER A 322 -32.75 -5.07 -4.16
CA SER A 322 -32.02 -6.13 -3.47
C SER A 322 -30.54 -6.17 -3.89
N PHE A 323 -29.73 -6.87 -3.11
CA PHE A 323 -28.31 -7.06 -3.42
C PHE A 323 -28.11 -7.68 -4.81
N ASP A 324 -28.91 -8.70 -5.16
CA ASP A 324 -28.81 -9.39 -6.45
C ASP A 324 -29.26 -8.49 -7.62
N GLU A 325 -30.28 -7.68 -7.45
CA GLU A 325 -30.68 -6.70 -8.46
C GLU A 325 -29.61 -5.63 -8.69
N LEU A 326 -28.87 -5.26 -7.63
CA LEU A 326 -27.76 -4.32 -7.74
C LEU A 326 -26.53 -4.96 -8.40
N ARG A 327 -26.34 -6.27 -8.28
CA ARG A 327 -25.30 -7.01 -9.02
C ARG A 327 -25.63 -7.12 -10.51
N ASP A 328 -26.90 -7.27 -10.85
CA ASP A 328 -27.36 -7.36 -12.23
C ASP A 328 -27.41 -5.99 -12.93
N GLY A 329 -26.25 -5.39 -13.14
CA GLY A 329 -26.06 -4.14 -13.89
C GLY A 329 -26.45 -2.85 -13.15
N GLY A 330 -26.69 -2.92 -11.85
CA GLY A 330 -27.04 -1.75 -11.01
C GLY A 330 -28.44 -1.22 -11.26
N ARG A 331 -28.90 -0.37 -10.37
CA ARG A 331 -30.25 0.24 -10.46
C ARG A 331 -30.21 1.68 -9.97
N GLU A 332 -31.08 2.51 -10.56
CA GLU A 332 -31.42 3.79 -9.98
C GLU A 332 -32.35 3.58 -8.79
N CYS A 333 -31.95 4.10 -7.63
CA CYS A 333 -32.66 3.90 -6.37
C CYS A 333 -33.60 5.06 -6.07
N PRO A 334 -34.59 4.88 -5.16
CA PRO A 334 -35.59 5.91 -4.83
C PRO A 334 -35.01 7.23 -4.32
N ASP A 335 -33.78 7.22 -3.80
CA ASP A 335 -33.04 8.41 -3.36
C ASP A 335 -32.27 9.11 -4.48
N GLY A 336 -32.45 8.70 -5.74
CA GLY A 336 -31.80 9.28 -6.91
C GLY A 336 -30.34 8.88 -7.10
N GLN A 337 -29.82 7.91 -6.33
CA GLN A 337 -28.49 7.36 -6.54
C GLN A 337 -28.57 6.11 -7.43
N TRP A 338 -27.67 6.02 -8.40
CA TRP A 338 -27.45 4.77 -9.11
C TRP A 338 -26.49 3.90 -8.29
N ARG A 339 -26.98 2.73 -7.83
CA ARG A 339 -26.16 1.77 -7.09
C ARG A 339 -25.80 0.57 -7.94
N TYR A 340 -24.59 0.11 -7.77
CA TYR A 340 -24.06 -1.07 -8.45
C TYR A 340 -23.19 -1.88 -7.49
N VAL A 341 -23.28 -3.22 -7.57
CA VAL A 341 -22.47 -4.14 -6.77
C VAL A 341 -21.60 -4.97 -7.73
N VAL A 342 -20.31 -5.08 -7.42
CA VAL A 342 -19.36 -5.90 -8.18
C VAL A 342 -18.57 -6.77 -7.20
N THR A 343 -18.96 -8.02 -7.07
CA THR A 343 -18.20 -9.02 -6.30
C THR A 343 -16.96 -9.48 -7.07
N LEU A 344 -16.07 -10.23 -6.42
CA LEU A 344 -14.92 -10.83 -7.10
C LEU A 344 -15.37 -11.82 -8.18
N GLU A 345 -16.44 -12.58 -7.93
CA GLU A 345 -17.01 -13.51 -8.91
C GLU A 345 -17.53 -12.77 -10.15
N ASP A 346 -18.22 -11.65 -9.96
CA ASP A 346 -18.70 -10.81 -11.05
C ASP A 346 -17.53 -10.22 -11.87
N ALA A 347 -16.47 -9.80 -11.17
CA ALA A 347 -15.27 -9.29 -11.83
C ALA A 347 -14.57 -10.37 -12.67
N ILE A 348 -14.40 -11.59 -12.11
CA ILE A 348 -13.82 -12.74 -12.83
C ILE A 348 -14.70 -13.12 -14.03
N ALA A 349 -16.01 -13.21 -13.86
CA ALA A 349 -16.94 -13.46 -14.95
C ALA A 349 -16.86 -12.37 -16.04
N GLY A 350 -16.55 -11.13 -15.65
CA GLY A 350 -16.31 -9.99 -16.53
C GLY A 350 -14.90 -9.90 -17.14
N GLY A 351 -14.07 -10.96 -17.00
CA GLY A 351 -12.74 -11.07 -17.61
C GLY A 351 -11.56 -10.69 -16.70
N PHE A 352 -11.82 -10.34 -15.43
CA PHE A 352 -10.74 -10.07 -14.48
C PHE A 352 -9.96 -11.35 -14.16
N ASN A 353 -8.66 -11.36 -14.40
CA ASN A 353 -7.78 -12.52 -14.29
C ASN A 353 -6.52 -12.27 -13.44
N LEU A 354 -6.52 -11.21 -12.62
CA LEU A 354 -5.36 -10.78 -11.83
C LEU A 354 -5.38 -11.35 -10.40
N ALA A 355 -6.40 -12.11 -10.02
CA ALA A 355 -6.48 -12.77 -8.73
C ALA A 355 -7.09 -14.18 -8.88
N ASP A 356 -6.59 -15.12 -8.08
CA ASP A 356 -7.17 -16.46 -7.95
C ASP A 356 -8.12 -16.47 -6.73
N ILE A 357 -9.40 -16.72 -7.00
CA ILE A 357 -10.44 -16.76 -5.96
C ILE A 357 -10.22 -17.90 -4.95
N ASN A 358 -9.67 -19.04 -5.40
CA ASN A 358 -9.40 -20.16 -4.53
C ASN A 358 -8.25 -19.86 -3.58
N GLU A 359 -7.16 -19.25 -4.09
CA GLU A 359 -6.05 -18.75 -3.25
C GLU A 359 -6.55 -17.75 -2.21
N LEU A 360 -7.43 -16.82 -2.59
CA LEU A 360 -8.00 -15.85 -1.67
C LEU A 360 -8.93 -16.49 -0.64
N ARG A 361 -9.76 -17.48 -1.03
CA ARG A 361 -10.57 -18.26 -0.07
C ARG A 361 -9.70 -19.01 0.94
N GLU A 362 -8.55 -19.47 0.50
CA GLU A 362 -7.59 -20.12 1.38
C GLU A 362 -6.86 -19.16 2.32
N ARG A 363 -6.68 -17.93 1.90
CA ARG A 363 -5.90 -16.90 2.63
C ARG A 363 -6.72 -16.14 3.68
N TYR A 364 -8.02 -15.95 3.43
CA TYR A 364 -8.89 -15.17 4.31
C TYR A 364 -9.91 -16.09 4.98
N ASN A 365 -10.31 -15.74 6.22
CA ASN A 365 -11.46 -16.40 6.83
C ASN A 365 -12.75 -16.02 6.08
N GLU A 366 -13.82 -16.81 6.24
CA GLU A 366 -15.06 -16.63 5.49
C GLU A 366 -15.67 -15.24 5.70
N THR A 367 -15.72 -14.74 6.94
CA THR A 367 -16.26 -13.41 7.24
C THR A 367 -15.47 -12.32 6.53
N ALA A 368 -14.12 -12.36 6.60
CA ALA A 368 -13.27 -11.42 5.90
C ALA A 368 -13.35 -11.61 4.38
N PHE A 369 -13.39 -12.85 3.88
CA PHE A 369 -13.56 -13.13 2.47
C PHE A 369 -14.89 -12.58 1.94
N ASN A 370 -15.99 -12.87 2.63
CA ASN A 370 -17.32 -12.38 2.26
C ASN A 370 -17.39 -10.85 2.30
N MET A 371 -16.81 -10.22 3.32
CA MET A 371 -16.75 -8.77 3.42
C MET A 371 -15.89 -8.17 2.30
N LEU A 372 -14.65 -8.61 2.16
CA LEU A 372 -13.67 -7.95 1.27
C LEU A 372 -13.88 -8.28 -0.21
N PHE A 373 -14.38 -9.48 -0.52
CA PHE A 373 -14.43 -9.97 -1.91
C PHE A 373 -15.85 -10.23 -2.42
N MET A 374 -16.78 -10.62 -1.54
CA MET A 374 -18.17 -10.91 -1.92
C MET A 374 -19.13 -9.78 -1.61
N CYS A 375 -18.62 -8.64 -1.15
CA CYS A 375 -19.40 -7.42 -0.88
C CYS A 375 -20.49 -7.58 0.20
N VAL A 376 -20.28 -8.44 1.20
CA VAL A 376 -21.22 -8.68 2.29
C VAL A 376 -20.89 -7.79 3.49
N PHE A 377 -21.86 -7.01 3.97
CA PHE A 377 -21.69 -6.24 5.20
C PHE A 377 -21.70 -7.14 6.43
N VAL A 378 -20.75 -6.94 7.33
CA VAL A 378 -20.69 -7.68 8.60
C VAL A 378 -21.71 -7.10 9.58
N ASP A 379 -22.49 -7.98 10.22
CA ASP A 379 -23.34 -7.60 11.36
C ASP A 379 -22.51 -7.68 12.64
N ASP A 380 -22.01 -6.53 13.07
CA ASP A 380 -21.12 -6.40 14.22
C ASP A 380 -21.83 -6.10 15.55
N LYS A 381 -23.17 -6.23 15.61
CA LYS A 381 -23.94 -5.99 16.84
C LYS A 381 -23.52 -6.94 17.98
N GLU A 382 -23.11 -8.15 17.65
CA GLU A 382 -22.69 -9.17 18.60
C GLU A 382 -21.17 -9.18 18.83
N SER A 383 -20.41 -8.40 18.05
CA SER A 383 -18.96 -8.29 18.24
C SER A 383 -18.64 -7.55 19.54
N VAL A 384 -17.60 -8.02 20.21
CA VAL A 384 -17.04 -7.38 21.41
C VAL A 384 -16.40 -6.04 21.07
N PHE A 385 -15.86 -5.90 19.86
CA PHE A 385 -15.19 -4.70 19.39
C PHE A 385 -16.08 -3.91 18.46
N LYS A 386 -16.08 -2.57 18.61
CA LYS A 386 -16.83 -1.69 17.71
C LYS A 386 -15.96 -1.31 16.50
N PHE A 387 -16.53 -1.36 15.32
CA PHE A 387 -15.84 -1.07 14.08
C PHE A 387 -15.20 0.33 14.06
N ASP A 388 -15.93 1.37 14.48
CA ASP A 388 -15.41 2.75 14.52
C ASP A 388 -14.18 2.90 15.43
N ASP A 389 -14.09 2.11 16.51
CA ASP A 389 -12.94 2.10 17.42
C ASP A 389 -11.73 1.43 16.75
N LEU A 390 -11.96 0.36 16.00
CA LEU A 390 -10.91 -0.36 15.26
C LEU A 390 -10.35 0.49 14.11
N VAL A 391 -11.20 1.16 13.35
CA VAL A 391 -10.75 2.00 12.22
C VAL A 391 -9.91 3.18 12.71
N ARG A 392 -10.19 3.73 13.90
CA ARG A 392 -9.37 4.79 14.51
C ARG A 392 -7.94 4.35 14.85
N CYS A 393 -7.71 3.05 14.96
CA CYS A 393 -6.38 2.49 15.17
C CYS A 393 -5.57 2.35 13.87
N GLY A 394 -6.21 2.50 12.71
CA GLY A 394 -5.54 2.53 11.40
C GLY A 394 -4.81 3.85 11.19
N VAL A 395 -3.54 3.80 10.79
CA VAL A 395 -2.70 4.97 10.50
C VAL A 395 -1.94 4.79 9.20
N ASP A 396 -1.53 5.88 8.60
CA ASP A 396 -0.58 5.85 7.49
C ASP A 396 0.81 5.49 8.01
N VAL A 397 1.30 4.29 7.70
CA VAL A 397 2.61 3.77 8.16
C VAL A 397 3.77 4.65 7.70
N SER A 398 3.63 5.41 6.60
CA SER A 398 4.66 6.35 6.15
C SER A 398 4.95 7.47 7.15
N THR A 399 4.05 7.66 8.14
CA THR A 399 4.26 8.60 9.25
C THR A 399 5.19 8.06 10.34
N TRP A 400 5.52 6.78 10.33
CA TRP A 400 6.47 6.17 11.26
C TRP A 400 7.91 6.38 10.77
N GLU A 401 8.48 7.53 11.11
CA GLU A 401 9.82 7.93 10.67
C GLU A 401 10.95 6.97 11.11
N ASP A 402 10.69 6.15 12.13
CA ASP A 402 11.62 5.20 12.74
C ASP A 402 11.41 3.75 12.26
N PHE A 403 10.50 3.51 11.30
CA PHE A 403 10.22 2.19 10.76
C PHE A 403 10.48 2.13 9.25
N HIS A 404 11.48 1.33 8.85
CA HIS A 404 11.91 1.15 7.46
C HIS A 404 11.85 -0.34 7.08
N PRO A 405 10.71 -0.85 6.58
CA PRO A 405 10.48 -2.29 6.31
C PRO A 405 11.54 -2.94 5.43
N GLU A 406 12.17 -2.15 4.56
CA GLU A 406 13.15 -2.61 3.57
C GLU A 406 14.57 -2.78 4.13
N ASP A 407 14.84 -2.25 5.33
CA ASP A 407 16.16 -2.31 5.93
C ASP A 407 16.41 -3.70 6.55
N ALA A 408 17.69 -4.05 6.69
CA ALA A 408 18.10 -5.30 7.36
C ALA A 408 17.63 -5.34 8.82
N MET A 409 17.53 -4.17 9.47
CA MET A 409 16.95 -3.98 10.80
C MET A 409 15.85 -2.91 10.71
N PRO A 410 14.61 -3.30 10.36
CA PRO A 410 13.54 -2.37 10.02
C PRO A 410 13.17 -1.36 11.10
N PHE A 411 13.45 -1.69 12.36
CA PHE A 411 13.12 -0.87 13.52
C PHE A 411 14.37 -0.54 14.37
N GLY A 412 15.57 -0.68 13.78
CA GLY A 412 16.85 -0.48 14.47
C GLY A 412 16.97 -1.38 15.72
N ASN A 413 17.49 -0.80 16.81
CA ASN A 413 17.64 -1.50 18.09
C ASN A 413 16.43 -1.38 19.01
N ARG A 414 15.32 -0.80 18.57
CA ARG A 414 14.11 -0.69 19.39
C ARG A 414 13.53 -2.07 19.69
N GLU A 415 13.06 -2.22 20.93
CA GLU A 415 12.42 -3.46 21.39
C GLU A 415 11.16 -3.76 20.59
N VAL A 416 10.98 -5.03 20.22
CA VAL A 416 9.72 -5.55 19.68
C VAL A 416 9.34 -6.86 20.36
N TRP A 417 8.05 -7.18 20.31
CA TRP A 417 7.46 -8.41 20.84
C TRP A 417 6.84 -9.22 19.72
N GLY A 418 7.07 -10.52 19.74
CA GLY A 418 6.43 -11.50 18.85
C GLY A 418 5.17 -12.09 19.48
N GLY A 419 4.16 -12.34 18.71
CA GLY A 419 3.01 -13.14 19.10
C GLY A 419 2.69 -14.18 18.04
N PHE A 420 2.50 -15.41 18.44
CA PHE A 420 2.23 -16.52 17.54
C PHE A 420 0.97 -17.27 17.93
N ASP A 421 0.06 -17.37 16.99
CA ASP A 421 -1.12 -18.22 17.07
C ASP A 421 -0.96 -19.39 16.10
N PRO A 422 -0.62 -20.60 16.60
CA PRO A 422 -0.42 -21.77 15.77
C PRO A 422 -1.76 -22.36 15.33
N ALA A 423 -1.96 -22.56 14.04
CA ALA A 423 -3.15 -23.20 13.53
C ALA A 423 -2.93 -24.70 13.23
N ARG A 424 -4.03 -25.46 13.22
CA ARG A 424 -4.07 -26.87 12.79
C ARG A 424 -4.07 -26.99 11.26
N SER A 425 -3.94 -28.20 10.77
CA SER A 425 -4.04 -28.52 9.34
C SER A 425 -5.34 -27.96 8.75
N GLY A 426 -5.21 -27.02 7.80
CA GLY A 426 -6.34 -26.31 7.19
C GLY A 426 -6.45 -24.84 7.56
N ASP A 427 -5.98 -24.40 8.73
CA ASP A 427 -6.03 -23.03 9.21
C ASP A 427 -4.70 -22.32 9.03
N ASN A 428 -4.70 -20.99 9.12
CA ASN A 428 -3.50 -20.17 9.00
C ASN A 428 -2.83 -19.98 10.37
N ALA A 429 -1.57 -20.41 10.50
CA ALA A 429 -0.74 -19.98 11.62
C ALA A 429 -0.35 -18.52 11.40
N THR A 430 -0.51 -17.68 12.41
CA THR A 430 -0.23 -16.24 12.30
C THR A 430 0.85 -15.81 13.29
N PHE A 431 1.87 -15.09 12.78
CA PHE A 431 2.90 -14.45 13.58
C PHE A 431 2.85 -12.93 13.38
N VAL A 432 2.92 -12.18 14.49
CA VAL A 432 2.88 -10.72 14.48
C VAL A 432 4.12 -10.16 15.17
N VAL A 433 4.67 -9.07 14.62
CA VAL A 433 5.70 -8.24 15.24
C VAL A 433 5.04 -6.98 15.77
N LEU A 434 5.07 -6.80 17.09
CA LEU A 434 4.45 -5.69 17.81
C LEU A 434 5.53 -4.83 18.48
N ALA A 435 5.57 -3.54 18.21
CA ALA A 435 6.44 -2.60 18.91
C ALA A 435 5.73 -2.03 20.13
N PRO A 436 6.28 -2.18 21.35
CA PRO A 436 5.74 -1.54 22.52
C PRO A 436 6.08 -0.04 22.56
N PRO A 437 5.27 0.80 23.23
CA PRO A 437 5.56 2.22 23.42
C PRO A 437 6.79 2.42 24.34
N LEU A 438 7.69 3.31 23.97
CA LEU A 438 8.82 3.73 24.82
C LEU A 438 8.39 4.77 25.87
N VAL A 439 7.48 5.64 25.51
CA VAL A 439 6.94 6.70 26.36
C VAL A 439 5.42 6.65 26.40
N ALA A 440 4.82 7.23 27.43
CA ALA A 440 3.37 7.16 27.65
C ALA A 440 2.52 7.78 26.49
N ALA A 441 3.11 8.65 25.68
CA ALA A 441 2.45 9.25 24.53
C ALA A 441 2.47 8.39 23.27
N GLU A 442 3.35 7.37 23.21
CA GLU A 442 3.40 6.43 22.09
C GLU A 442 2.34 5.34 22.20
N ARG A 443 2.02 4.73 21.06
CA ARG A 443 1.12 3.59 20.96
C ARG A 443 1.90 2.31 20.66
N PHE A 444 1.28 1.17 20.93
CA PHE A 444 1.72 -0.08 20.35
C PHE A 444 1.58 0.00 18.82
N ARG A 445 2.55 -0.53 18.06
CA ARG A 445 2.51 -0.56 16.60
C ARG A 445 2.61 -1.98 16.09
N VAL A 446 1.64 -2.41 15.29
CA VAL A 446 1.74 -3.68 14.56
C VAL A 446 2.62 -3.44 13.34
N LEU A 447 3.89 -3.84 13.41
CA LEU A 447 4.89 -3.58 12.37
C LEU A 447 4.78 -4.55 11.20
N GLU A 448 4.66 -5.85 11.50
CA GLU A 448 4.55 -6.92 10.50
C GLU A 448 3.56 -7.99 10.96
N LYS A 449 2.94 -8.65 9.99
CA LYS A 449 2.11 -9.84 10.17
C LYS A 449 2.45 -10.87 9.10
N HIS A 450 2.55 -12.13 9.51
CA HIS A 450 2.92 -13.24 8.65
C HIS A 450 1.90 -14.36 8.81
N HIS A 451 1.47 -14.95 7.69
CA HIS A 451 0.52 -16.05 7.66
C HIS A 451 1.15 -17.25 6.98
N TRP A 452 1.02 -18.42 7.62
CA TRP A 452 1.54 -19.68 7.10
C TRP A 452 0.47 -20.75 7.17
N ARG A 453 0.17 -21.37 6.04
CA ARG A 453 -0.86 -22.40 5.97
C ARG A 453 -0.22 -23.76 5.69
N SER A 454 -0.70 -24.79 6.39
CA SER A 454 -0.28 -26.20 6.19
C SER A 454 1.25 -26.40 6.20
N MET A 455 1.99 -25.58 6.95
CA MET A 455 3.45 -25.65 7.05
C MET A 455 3.88 -26.52 8.23
N SER A 456 5.07 -27.13 8.11
CA SER A 456 5.66 -27.91 9.20
C SER A 456 6.07 -26.99 10.36
N PHE A 457 6.09 -27.53 11.57
CA PHE A 457 6.56 -26.82 12.76
C PHE A 457 8.00 -26.31 12.60
N GLN A 458 8.85 -27.08 11.93
CA GLN A 458 10.23 -26.67 11.66
C GLN A 458 10.29 -25.47 10.72
N PHE A 459 9.46 -25.44 9.67
CA PHE A 459 9.35 -24.28 8.78
C PHE A 459 8.91 -23.03 9.55
N MET A 460 7.84 -23.14 10.38
CA MET A 460 7.32 -22.02 11.16
C MET A 460 8.40 -21.50 12.13
N ALA A 461 9.10 -22.38 12.85
CA ALA A 461 10.17 -22.01 13.76
C ALA A 461 11.33 -21.30 13.03
N GLU A 462 11.72 -21.79 11.83
CA GLU A 462 12.78 -21.15 11.04
C GLU A 462 12.35 -19.77 10.51
N ARG A 463 11.08 -19.61 10.13
CA ARG A 463 10.55 -18.29 9.77
C ARG A 463 10.58 -17.32 10.94
N ILE A 464 10.17 -17.77 12.14
CA ILE A 464 10.26 -16.96 13.37
C ILE A 464 11.72 -16.60 13.65
N ARG A 465 12.68 -17.54 13.46
CA ARG A 465 14.12 -17.26 13.60
C ARG A 465 14.58 -16.16 12.64
N SER A 466 14.17 -16.25 11.37
CA SER A 466 14.53 -15.27 10.34
C SER A 466 13.96 -13.89 10.65
N ILE A 467 12.73 -13.80 11.15
CA ILE A 467 12.12 -12.55 11.58
C ILE A 467 12.86 -11.98 12.80
N LYS A 468 13.13 -12.83 13.82
CA LYS A 468 13.88 -12.43 15.02
C LYS A 468 15.26 -11.86 14.68
N ALA A 469 15.91 -12.36 13.64
CA ALA A 469 17.23 -11.86 13.21
C ALA A 469 17.19 -10.41 12.67
N ARG A 470 16.01 -9.93 12.25
CA ARG A 470 15.81 -8.57 11.72
C ARG A 470 15.39 -7.57 12.81
N TYR A 471 15.03 -8.05 14.02
CA TYR A 471 14.48 -7.23 15.07
C TYR A 471 15.13 -7.51 16.43
N ASN A 472 15.21 -6.50 17.28
CA ASN A 472 15.52 -6.66 18.69
C ASN A 472 14.30 -7.24 19.43
N MET A 473 14.03 -8.52 19.22
CA MET A 473 12.86 -9.21 19.75
C MET A 473 13.14 -9.76 21.16
N THR A 474 12.53 -9.16 22.16
CA THR A 474 12.76 -9.45 23.59
C THR A 474 11.69 -10.35 24.20
N PHE A 475 10.56 -10.55 23.50
CA PHE A 475 9.46 -11.40 23.94
C PHE A 475 8.83 -12.10 22.74
N ILE A 476 8.44 -13.36 22.91
CA ILE A 476 7.68 -14.15 21.93
C ILE A 476 6.63 -14.95 22.68
N GLY A 477 5.36 -14.52 22.65
CA GLY A 477 4.23 -15.24 23.22
C GLY A 477 3.71 -16.28 22.23
N ILE A 478 3.69 -17.54 22.60
CA ILE A 478 3.23 -18.66 21.76
C ILE A 478 2.10 -19.39 22.45
N ASP A 479 0.93 -19.55 21.78
CA ASP A 479 -0.08 -20.47 22.27
C ASP A 479 0.44 -21.91 22.18
N VAL A 480 0.49 -22.59 23.31
CA VAL A 480 0.93 -23.97 23.43
C VAL A 480 -0.25 -24.94 23.61
N THR A 481 -1.48 -24.49 23.44
CA THR A 481 -2.67 -25.32 23.57
C THR A 481 -2.73 -26.28 22.38
N GLY A 482 -2.58 -27.56 22.62
CA GLY A 482 -2.59 -28.59 21.58
C GLY A 482 -1.30 -28.64 20.76
N LEU A 483 -1.35 -28.36 19.45
CA LEU A 483 -0.20 -28.52 18.54
C LEU A 483 0.87 -27.45 18.69
N GLY A 484 0.57 -26.29 19.27
CA GLY A 484 1.50 -25.17 19.42
C GLY A 484 2.73 -25.50 20.26
N TYR A 485 2.66 -26.54 21.11
CA TYR A 485 3.80 -26.99 21.91
C TYR A 485 5.00 -27.41 21.05
N GLY A 486 4.76 -28.06 19.89
CA GLY A 486 5.85 -28.47 18.99
C GLY A 486 6.64 -27.29 18.38
N VAL A 487 5.96 -26.20 18.01
CA VAL A 487 6.64 -24.97 17.54
C VAL A 487 7.34 -24.29 18.69
N PHE A 488 6.71 -24.23 19.87
CA PHE A 488 7.27 -23.64 21.06
C PHE A 488 8.63 -24.25 21.44
N GLU A 489 8.75 -25.58 21.47
CA GLU A 489 10.04 -26.26 21.74
C GLU A 489 11.11 -25.88 20.72
N LEU A 490 10.78 -25.85 19.45
CA LEU A 490 11.72 -25.48 18.38
C LEU A 490 12.18 -24.02 18.53
N VAL A 491 11.26 -23.08 18.85
CA VAL A 491 11.60 -21.67 19.06
C VAL A 491 12.43 -21.50 20.33
N GLN A 492 12.13 -22.24 21.40
CA GLN A 492 12.95 -22.25 22.61
C GLN A 492 14.40 -22.69 22.34
N GLY A 493 14.63 -23.53 21.33
CA GLY A 493 15.97 -23.96 20.94
C GLY A 493 16.92 -22.81 20.57
N PHE A 494 16.39 -21.68 20.08
CA PHE A 494 17.19 -20.51 19.68
C PHE A 494 16.81 -19.19 20.39
N ALA A 495 15.66 -19.13 21.06
CA ALA A 495 15.14 -17.93 21.72
C ALA A 495 14.62 -18.25 23.14
N ARG A 496 15.39 -18.99 23.91
CA ARG A 496 14.94 -19.56 25.21
C ARG A 496 14.50 -18.52 26.23
N ARG A 497 15.13 -17.35 26.23
CA ARG A 497 14.86 -16.29 27.22
C ARG A 497 13.64 -15.45 26.85
N GLU A 498 13.39 -15.34 25.56
CA GLU A 498 12.36 -14.49 24.97
C GLU A 498 11.02 -15.23 24.84
N THR A 499 11.04 -16.57 24.75
CA THR A 499 9.86 -17.37 24.44
C THR A 499 9.05 -17.71 25.70
N VAL A 500 7.77 -17.35 25.68
CA VAL A 500 6.81 -17.58 26.77
C VAL A 500 5.64 -18.41 26.26
N ALA A 501 5.32 -19.49 26.97
CA ALA A 501 4.17 -20.33 26.69
C ALA A 501 2.89 -19.67 27.19
N ILE A 502 1.88 -19.60 26.32
CA ILE A 502 0.53 -19.15 26.66
C ILE A 502 -0.40 -20.36 26.65
N HIS A 503 -0.94 -20.68 27.82
CA HIS A 503 -1.91 -21.76 27.94
C HIS A 503 -3.32 -21.18 27.96
N TYR A 504 -4.19 -21.69 27.09
CA TYR A 504 -5.59 -21.28 27.06
C TYR A 504 -6.40 -21.97 28.17
N SER A 505 -6.97 -21.13 29.01
CA SER A 505 -8.11 -21.40 29.87
C SER A 505 -9.16 -20.32 29.58
N VAL A 506 -10.38 -20.49 30.08
CA VAL A 506 -11.41 -19.45 30.01
C VAL A 506 -10.89 -18.13 30.58
N GLU A 507 -10.16 -18.19 31.69
CA GLU A 507 -9.64 -17.00 32.37
C GLU A 507 -8.48 -16.35 31.59
N SER A 508 -7.52 -17.13 31.06
CA SER A 508 -6.41 -16.58 30.28
C SER A 508 -6.90 -15.96 28.97
N LYS A 509 -7.86 -16.60 28.30
CA LYS A 509 -8.48 -16.09 27.07
C LYS A 509 -9.24 -14.80 27.32
N ASN A 510 -10.05 -14.75 28.40
CA ASN A 510 -10.74 -13.52 28.80
C ASN A 510 -9.76 -12.39 29.10
N ARG A 511 -8.62 -12.70 29.75
CA ARG A 511 -7.57 -11.70 30.02
C ARG A 511 -6.97 -11.12 28.74
N LEU A 512 -6.72 -11.94 27.73
CA LEU A 512 -6.23 -11.49 26.41
C LEU A 512 -7.25 -10.56 25.76
N VAL A 513 -8.54 -10.93 25.71
CA VAL A 513 -9.58 -10.11 25.10
C VAL A 513 -9.76 -8.78 25.86
N MET A 514 -9.79 -8.81 27.19
CA MET A 514 -9.89 -7.61 28.01
C MET A 514 -8.68 -6.68 27.83
N LYS A 515 -7.48 -7.24 27.61
CA LYS A 515 -6.28 -6.47 27.30
C LYS A 515 -6.43 -5.74 25.97
N MET A 516 -6.93 -6.42 24.95
CA MET A 516 -7.14 -5.81 23.64
C MET A 516 -8.25 -4.75 23.69
N LEU A 517 -9.34 -4.97 24.44
CA LEU A 517 -10.36 -3.95 24.68
C LEU A 517 -9.77 -2.68 25.30
N ASP A 518 -8.93 -2.82 26.33
CA ASP A 518 -8.24 -1.68 26.97
C ASP A 518 -7.39 -0.91 25.95
N LEU A 519 -6.60 -1.62 25.13
CA LEU A 519 -5.75 -0.99 24.12
C LEU A 519 -6.55 -0.25 23.06
N ILE A 520 -7.64 -0.84 22.57
CA ILE A 520 -8.51 -0.25 21.54
C ILE A 520 -9.27 0.96 22.07
N TYR A 521 -9.96 0.83 23.24
CA TYR A 521 -10.75 1.93 23.81
C TYR A 521 -9.88 3.10 24.27
N ALA A 522 -8.70 2.83 24.79
CA ALA A 522 -7.73 3.85 25.17
C ALA A 522 -6.95 4.41 23.97
N ASN A 523 -7.21 3.92 22.75
CA ASN A 523 -6.49 4.28 21.51
C ASN A 523 -4.96 4.16 21.68
N ARG A 524 -4.51 3.03 22.27
CA ARG A 524 -3.11 2.75 22.60
C ARG A 524 -2.43 1.78 21.64
N ILE A 525 -3.10 1.36 20.56
CA ILE A 525 -2.55 0.49 19.54
C ILE A 525 -2.84 1.09 18.16
N GLU A 526 -1.91 0.88 17.23
CA GLU A 526 -2.06 1.31 15.84
C GLU A 526 -1.47 0.28 14.87
N TRP A 527 -1.98 0.28 13.65
CA TRP A 527 -1.57 -0.56 12.53
C TRP A 527 -1.74 0.16 11.20
N ASP A 528 -1.22 -0.41 10.13
CA ASP A 528 -1.41 0.12 8.78
C ASP A 528 -2.91 0.17 8.43
N GLU A 529 -3.41 1.35 8.06
CA GLU A 529 -4.81 1.54 7.64
C GLU A 529 -5.21 0.66 6.45
N GLU A 530 -4.24 0.21 5.63
CA GLU A 530 -4.48 -0.72 4.53
C GLU A 530 -4.67 -2.18 5.01
N ALA A 531 -4.31 -2.49 6.24
CA ALA A 531 -4.44 -3.84 6.82
C ALA A 531 -5.87 -4.13 7.33
N THR A 532 -6.86 -4.07 6.43
CA THR A 532 -8.30 -4.25 6.76
C THR A 532 -8.66 -5.63 7.32
N ASP A 533 -7.80 -6.62 7.15
CA ASP A 533 -7.91 -7.95 7.78
C ASP A 533 -7.69 -7.92 9.30
N ILE A 534 -6.93 -6.94 9.82
CA ILE A 534 -6.79 -6.76 11.28
C ILE A 534 -8.15 -6.41 11.91
N PRO A 535 -8.85 -5.32 11.54
CA PRO A 535 -10.19 -5.04 12.05
C PRO A 535 -11.17 -6.21 11.85
N ALA A 536 -11.14 -6.88 10.71
CA ALA A 536 -12.00 -8.04 10.43
C ALA A 536 -11.78 -9.18 11.44
N SER A 537 -10.52 -9.45 11.81
CA SER A 537 -10.16 -10.46 12.81
C SER A 537 -10.68 -10.10 14.22
N PHE A 538 -10.65 -8.81 14.60
CA PHE A 538 -11.22 -8.34 15.87
C PHE A 538 -12.74 -8.46 15.90
N LEU A 539 -13.42 -8.16 14.81
CA LEU A 539 -14.88 -8.25 14.71
C LEU A 539 -15.40 -9.69 14.82
N ALA A 540 -14.56 -10.69 14.57
CA ALA A 540 -14.92 -12.09 14.76
C ALA A 540 -15.02 -12.52 16.23
N ILE A 541 -14.57 -11.69 17.18
CA ILE A 541 -14.61 -12.01 18.61
C ILE A 541 -16.01 -11.71 19.17
N ARG A 542 -16.65 -12.74 19.71
CA ARG A 542 -17.97 -12.66 20.31
C ARG A 542 -17.94 -13.06 21.78
N GLN A 543 -18.90 -12.52 22.52
CA GLN A 543 -19.11 -12.88 23.92
C GLN A 543 -20.14 -14.01 24.00
N GLU A 544 -19.80 -15.09 24.69
CA GLU A 544 -20.72 -16.21 24.94
C GLU A 544 -20.79 -16.52 26.42
N SER A 545 -21.93 -17.08 26.85
CA SER A 545 -22.07 -17.64 28.19
C SER A 545 -21.60 -19.10 28.16
N THR A 546 -20.82 -19.50 29.15
CA THR A 546 -20.42 -20.90 29.30
C THR A 546 -21.66 -21.81 29.50
N ASN A 547 -21.58 -23.07 29.07
CA ASN A 547 -22.67 -24.06 29.21
C ASN A 547 -23.19 -24.22 30.64
N SER A 548 -22.44 -23.82 31.64
CA SER A 548 -22.87 -23.77 33.05
C SER A 548 -23.61 -22.50 33.46
N GLY A 549 -23.78 -21.54 32.55
CA GLY A 549 -24.50 -20.27 32.76
C GLY A 549 -23.80 -19.27 33.71
N ASN A 550 -22.69 -19.63 34.36
CA ASN A 550 -22.10 -18.85 35.44
C ASN A 550 -20.83 -18.07 35.05
N LYS A 551 -20.31 -18.23 33.85
CA LYS A 551 -19.11 -17.50 33.41
C LYS A 551 -19.28 -17.01 31.98
N VAL A 552 -18.83 -15.79 31.74
CA VAL A 552 -18.70 -15.23 30.40
C VAL A 552 -17.37 -15.68 29.82
N THR A 553 -17.39 -16.15 28.58
CA THR A 553 -16.20 -16.47 27.79
C THR A 553 -16.26 -15.72 26.48
N PHE A 554 -15.11 -15.57 25.82
CA PHE A 554 -15.04 -15.00 24.49
C PHE A 554 -14.66 -16.11 23.51
N THR A 555 -15.40 -16.18 22.42
CA THR A 555 -15.16 -17.14 21.35
C THR A 555 -14.91 -16.40 20.04
N ALA A 556 -14.10 -16.97 19.17
CA ALA A 556 -14.15 -16.63 17.77
C ALA A 556 -15.26 -17.44 17.13
N GLU A 557 -16.06 -16.83 16.29
CA GLU A 557 -17.11 -17.53 15.54
C GLU A 557 -16.49 -18.75 14.83
N ARG A 558 -16.94 -19.94 15.21
CA ARG A 558 -16.53 -21.21 14.58
C ARG A 558 -17.62 -21.64 13.64
N SER A 559 -17.47 -21.41 12.36
CA SER A 559 -18.08 -22.34 11.40
C SER A 559 -16.99 -23.35 10.97
N GLU A 560 -17.37 -24.55 10.57
CA GLU A 560 -16.43 -25.60 10.14
C GLU A 560 -15.60 -25.19 8.90
N GLU A 561 -15.97 -24.07 8.26
CA GLU A 561 -15.37 -23.49 7.05
C GLU A 561 -14.62 -22.16 7.28
N THR A 562 -14.69 -21.56 8.50
CA THR A 562 -14.15 -20.22 8.75
C THR A 562 -12.87 -20.25 9.56
N GLY A 563 -11.81 -19.67 9.02
CA GLY A 563 -10.56 -19.39 9.72
C GLY A 563 -10.81 -18.57 10.98
N HIS A 564 -10.09 -18.90 12.04
CA HIS A 564 -10.19 -18.31 13.35
C HIS A 564 -9.70 -16.84 13.36
N ALA A 565 -9.93 -16.13 14.48
CA ALA A 565 -9.40 -14.80 14.75
C ALA A 565 -7.87 -14.83 15.00
N ASP A 566 -7.12 -15.49 14.12
CA ASP A 566 -5.68 -15.79 14.31
C ASP A 566 -4.84 -14.53 14.43
N ILE A 567 -5.16 -13.48 13.63
CA ILE A 567 -4.48 -12.19 13.72
C ILE A 567 -4.74 -11.54 15.08
N PHE A 568 -6.01 -11.55 15.53
CA PHE A 568 -6.37 -11.02 16.84
C PHE A 568 -5.60 -11.70 17.95
N PHE A 569 -5.57 -13.04 17.95
CA PHE A 569 -4.87 -13.79 19.01
C PHE A 569 -3.36 -13.60 18.92
N ALA A 570 -2.76 -13.56 17.73
CA ALA A 570 -1.33 -13.29 17.58
C ALA A 570 -0.97 -11.89 18.14
N ILE A 571 -1.76 -10.85 17.85
CA ILE A 571 -1.55 -9.52 18.44
C ILE A 571 -1.73 -9.57 19.96
N ALA A 572 -2.76 -10.25 20.46
CA ALA A 572 -3.04 -10.38 21.89
C ALA A 572 -1.91 -11.14 22.62
N HIS A 573 -1.33 -12.17 21.98
CA HIS A 573 -0.17 -12.90 22.54
C HIS A 573 1.04 -11.99 22.66
N ALA A 574 1.36 -11.19 21.65
CA ALA A 574 2.43 -10.20 21.75
C ALA A 574 2.14 -9.16 22.84
N ALA A 575 0.94 -8.59 22.87
CA ALA A 575 0.53 -7.57 23.83
C ALA A 575 0.44 -8.09 25.28
N SER A 576 0.38 -9.42 25.49
CA SER A 576 0.32 -10.04 26.81
C SER A 576 1.57 -9.79 27.68
N ASN A 577 2.68 -9.39 27.06
CA ASN A 577 3.90 -9.00 27.78
C ASN A 577 3.72 -7.72 28.62
N GLU A 578 2.75 -6.85 28.28
CA GLU A 578 2.36 -5.73 29.13
C GLU A 578 1.26 -6.19 30.11
N PRO A 579 1.46 -6.10 31.45
CA PRO A 579 0.43 -6.46 32.42
C PRO A 579 -0.81 -5.56 32.29
N LEU A 580 -2.00 -6.08 32.67
CA LEU A 580 -3.25 -5.32 32.67
C LEU A 580 -3.19 -4.03 33.51
N ASN A 581 -2.43 -4.04 34.61
CA ASN A 581 -2.18 -2.87 35.45
C ASN A 581 -0.85 -2.20 35.12
N TYR A 582 -0.78 -1.52 33.96
CA TYR A 582 0.40 -0.77 33.52
C TYR A 582 0.81 0.39 34.43
N LYS A 583 -0.02 0.77 35.41
CA LYS A 583 0.32 1.79 36.46
C LYS A 583 1.42 1.33 37.40
N HIS A 584 1.70 0.06 37.51
CA HIS A 584 2.90 -0.43 38.17
C HIS A 584 4.10 -0.26 37.24
N LYS A 585 4.79 0.88 37.35
CA LYS A 585 6.09 1.10 36.71
C LYS A 585 6.98 -0.11 36.97
N ARG A 586 7.54 -0.74 35.95
CA ARG A 586 8.69 -1.64 36.08
C ARG A 586 9.72 -0.89 36.91
N LYS A 587 10.04 -1.36 38.12
CA LYS A 587 11.19 -0.85 38.87
C LYS A 587 12.41 -1.22 38.05
N SER A 588 13.11 -0.21 37.50
CA SER A 588 14.42 -0.38 36.89
C SER A 588 15.33 -1.02 37.93
N THR A 589 15.91 -2.18 37.65
CA THR A 589 16.95 -2.85 38.45
C THR A 589 18.35 -2.35 38.09
N TRP A 590 18.49 -1.07 37.72
CA TRP A 590 19.82 -0.47 37.66
C TRP A 590 20.26 -0.08 39.05
N ILE A 591 21.11 -0.89 39.65
CA ILE A 591 21.93 -0.50 40.80
C ILE A 591 23.13 0.22 40.20
N LEU A 592 23.18 1.56 40.34
CA LEU A 592 24.42 2.30 40.21
C LEU A 592 25.29 1.88 41.41
N SER A 593 26.34 1.10 41.18
CA SER A 593 27.43 0.98 42.15
C SER A 593 28.25 2.26 42.03
N ASP A 594 28.16 3.12 43.01
CA ASP A 594 29.15 4.15 43.23
C ASP A 594 30.49 3.48 43.63
N GLU A 595 31.51 3.60 42.77
CA GLU A 595 32.94 3.66 43.10
C GLU A 595 33.61 4.75 42.28
#